data_f7ce7fd3a9455e8bd9e8ee211e652177
#
_entry.id   f7ce7fd3a9455e8bd9e8ee211e652177
#
_cell.length_a   1.000
_cell.length_b   1.000
_cell.length_c   1.000
_cell.angle_alpha   90.00
_cell.angle_beta   90.00
_cell.angle_gamma   90.00
#
_symmetry.space_group_name_H-M   'P 1'
#
loop_
_entity.id
_entity.type
_entity.pdbx_description
1 polymer ?
#
loop_
_entity_poly.entity_id
_entity_poly.type
_entity_poly.pdbx_seq_one_letter_code
_entity_poly.pdbx_strand_id
1 'polypeptide(L)'
;MRLLCVVAICSFPALAEAHCLAGGRSFPATLALEEPCVHEALALPDLVASTTGDLPAHHAFDMGGHYAKRVFENVSVEVGRHWSRLTTPQGVSFGPGAIETGVKYQFVTLAEHEFMASAVFSTEWGNTGAVALGAPTSNVYTAGVVFGKGFGDLPNALNILRPFAVTGEVGYSIPARASTVTGPGDVERNPQVLTTGVSVQYSMSYLRQHVVDLDLPMVLNRLVPLAELALETPVANTLTSGRGTVGTVNPGVIYVDASWQLGVEAVIPINRMSGRDVGVRAQLHLALDELLPPALSRPLFAGGPPMITEAMR
;
A
#
# COMPACT_ATOMS: atom_id res chain seq x y z
N MET A 1 28.32 33.78 43.68
CA MET A 1 28.55 32.43 43.12
C MET A 1 27.34 32.14 42.22
N ARG A 2 27.50 32.39 40.90
CA ARG A 2 26.44 32.20 39.91
C ARG A 2 26.71 30.85 39.23
N LEU A 3 25.77 29.92 39.41
CA LEU A 3 25.80 28.61 38.76
C LEU A 3 25.25 28.77 37.32
N LEU A 4 26.12 28.67 36.32
CA LEU A 4 25.73 28.54 34.92
C LEU A 4 25.36 27.06 34.68
N CYS A 5 24.05 26.79 34.51
CA CYS A 5 23.61 25.56 33.90
C CYS A 5 23.83 25.64 32.40
N VAL A 6 24.84 24.97 31.89
CA VAL A 6 25.01 24.71 30.46
C VAL A 6 24.11 23.52 30.10
N VAL A 7 22.97 23.82 29.49
CA VAL A 7 22.16 22.79 28.85
C VAL A 7 22.84 22.44 27.52
N ALA A 8 23.56 21.33 27.50
CA ALA A 8 24.08 20.76 26.27
C ALA A 8 22.88 20.17 25.48
N ILE A 9 22.40 20.92 24.49
CA ILE A 9 21.48 20.40 23.48
C ILE A 9 22.32 19.49 22.59
N CYS A 10 22.33 18.18 22.89
CA CYS A 10 22.78 17.16 21.95
C CYS A 10 21.81 17.16 20.77
N SER A 11 22.13 17.94 19.73
CA SER A 11 21.53 17.78 18.41
C SER A 11 22.06 16.46 17.83
N PHE A 12 21.40 15.36 18.11
CA PHE A 12 21.51 14.21 17.24
C PHE A 12 20.92 14.63 15.90
N PRO A 13 21.65 14.48 14.78
CA PRO A 13 21.00 14.50 13.48
C PRO A 13 20.04 13.30 13.51
N ALA A 14 18.78 13.53 13.71
CA ALA A 14 17.76 12.54 13.43
C ALA A 14 17.88 12.30 11.91
N LEU A 15 18.59 11.24 11.55
CA LEU A 15 18.40 10.62 10.24
C LEU A 15 16.91 10.31 10.22
N ALA A 16 16.18 11.00 9.36
CA ALA A 16 14.80 10.65 9.08
C ALA A 16 14.86 9.26 8.44
N GLU A 17 14.83 8.23 9.29
CA GLU A 17 14.75 6.85 8.84
C GLU A 17 13.33 6.66 8.38
N ALA A 18 13.18 6.69 7.07
CA ALA A 18 11.95 6.28 6.45
C ALA A 18 11.69 4.81 6.82
N HIS A 19 10.45 4.49 7.11
CA HIS A 19 10.01 3.12 7.34
C HIS A 19 10.28 2.27 6.10
N CYS A 20 10.29 0.95 6.27
CA CYS A 20 10.47 0.02 5.16
C CYS A 20 11.87 0.10 4.53
N LEU A 21 12.90 -0.19 5.32
CA LEU A 21 14.30 -0.08 4.91
C LEU A 21 14.88 -1.43 4.46
N ALA A 22 15.60 -1.43 3.33
CA ALA A 22 16.53 -2.48 2.95
C ALA A 22 17.87 -1.82 2.58
N GLY A 23 18.87 -1.96 3.45
CA GLY A 23 20.13 -1.27 3.31
C GLY A 23 19.99 0.25 3.35
N GLY A 24 20.49 0.93 2.33
CA GLY A 24 20.33 2.40 2.18
C GLY A 24 19.00 2.83 1.53
N ARG A 25 18.15 1.89 1.15
CA ARG A 25 16.89 2.16 0.46
C ARG A 25 15.71 2.19 1.41
N SER A 26 14.94 3.27 1.35
CA SER A 26 13.58 3.34 1.86
C SER A 26 12.58 3.12 0.74
N PHE A 27 11.57 2.29 1.01
CA PHE A 27 10.40 2.11 0.16
C PHE A 27 9.22 2.85 0.81
N PRO A 28 8.78 3.98 0.27
CA PRO A 28 7.61 4.68 0.80
C PRO A 28 6.35 3.83 0.61
N ALA A 29 5.36 4.07 1.47
CA ALA A 29 4.04 3.48 1.33
C ALA A 29 3.43 3.86 -0.03
N THR A 30 3.21 2.86 -0.85
CA THR A 30 2.50 3.00 -2.12
C THR A 30 1.01 3.25 -1.86
N LEU A 31 0.30 3.87 -2.83
CA LEU A 31 -1.10 4.24 -2.62
C LEU A 31 -2.04 3.15 -3.13
N ALA A 32 -1.72 2.55 -4.27
CA ALA A 32 -2.55 1.54 -4.92
C ALA A 32 -2.11 0.10 -4.63
N LEU A 33 -0.86 -0.11 -4.19
CA LEU A 33 -0.27 -1.42 -3.96
C LEU A 33 0.08 -1.62 -2.49
N GLU A 34 0.16 -2.88 -2.10
CA GLU A 34 0.58 -3.30 -0.76
C GLU A 34 2.09 -3.05 -0.54
N GLU A 35 2.47 -2.63 0.67
CA GLU A 35 3.85 -2.36 1.03
C GLU A 35 4.66 -3.64 1.26
N PRO A 36 5.96 -3.66 0.87
CA PRO A 36 6.76 -4.88 0.95
C PRO A 36 7.26 -5.24 2.36
N CYS A 37 7.15 -4.34 3.35
CA CYS A 37 7.70 -4.54 4.70
C CYS A 37 6.65 -4.73 5.78
N VAL A 38 7.13 -5.18 6.94
CA VAL A 38 6.39 -5.25 8.19
C VAL A 38 6.77 -4.07 9.08
N HIS A 39 5.78 -3.26 9.46
CA HIS A 39 5.96 -2.08 10.33
C HIS A 39 4.68 -1.79 11.12
N GLU A 40 4.73 -0.81 12.01
CA GLU A 40 3.54 -0.29 12.67
C GLU A 40 3.07 0.97 11.98
N ALA A 41 1.87 0.92 11.41
CA ALA A 41 1.36 2.01 10.60
C ALA A 41 -0.13 2.26 10.78
N LEU A 42 -0.52 3.48 10.47
CA LEU A 42 -1.90 3.89 10.29
C LEU A 42 -2.01 4.68 8.98
N ALA A 43 -2.65 4.11 7.98
CA ALA A 43 -3.07 4.89 6.81
C ALA A 43 -4.48 5.40 7.06
N LEU A 44 -4.62 6.72 7.27
CA LEU A 44 -5.90 7.38 7.52
C LEU A 44 -5.75 8.90 7.36
N PRO A 45 -6.52 9.55 6.46
CA PRO A 45 -7.45 8.94 5.51
C PRO A 45 -6.76 8.34 4.28
N ASP A 46 -7.37 7.32 3.70
CA ASP A 46 -7.19 6.90 2.31
C ASP A 46 -8.46 7.31 1.55
N LEU A 47 -8.30 8.17 0.55
CA LEU A 47 -9.38 8.81 -0.18
C LEU A 47 -9.26 8.47 -1.67
N VAL A 48 -10.34 7.97 -2.27
CA VAL A 48 -10.41 7.71 -3.72
C VAL A 48 -11.65 8.34 -4.30
N ALA A 49 -11.49 9.18 -5.30
CA ALA A 49 -12.58 9.69 -6.13
C ALA A 49 -12.44 9.15 -7.54
N SER A 50 -13.43 8.44 -8.05
CA SER A 50 -13.38 7.77 -9.35
C SER A 50 -14.75 7.72 -10.02
N THR A 51 -14.80 7.16 -11.23
CA THR A 51 -16.05 6.83 -11.93
C THR A 51 -16.11 5.33 -12.18
N THR A 52 -17.33 4.77 -12.14
CA THR A 52 -17.54 3.34 -12.45
C THR A 52 -17.41 3.07 -13.95
N GLY A 53 -17.16 1.80 -14.29
CA GLY A 53 -17.18 1.33 -15.68
C GLY A 53 -18.57 1.18 -16.30
N ASP A 54 -19.63 1.27 -15.51
CA ASP A 54 -21.02 1.08 -15.91
C ASP A 54 -21.54 2.12 -16.92
N LEU A 55 -22.69 1.85 -17.50
CA LEU A 55 -23.43 2.78 -18.37
C LEU A 55 -24.86 3.00 -17.84
N PRO A 56 -25.19 4.26 -17.43
CA PRO A 56 -24.33 5.43 -17.33
C PRO A 56 -23.25 5.29 -16.24
N ALA A 57 -22.11 5.97 -16.42
CA ALA A 57 -21.08 6.00 -15.39
C ALA A 57 -21.57 6.70 -14.12
N HIS A 58 -21.17 6.19 -12.97
CA HIS A 58 -21.52 6.75 -11.68
C HIS A 58 -20.26 7.30 -10.99
N HIS A 59 -20.43 8.33 -10.17
CA HIS A 59 -19.33 8.85 -9.36
C HIS A 59 -19.22 8.08 -8.06
N ALA A 60 -18.06 7.49 -7.81
CA ALA A 60 -17.72 6.81 -6.57
C ALA A 60 -16.73 7.67 -5.77
N PHE A 61 -16.92 7.71 -4.46
CA PHE A 61 -15.99 8.28 -3.51
C PHE A 61 -15.83 7.32 -2.35
N ASP A 62 -14.62 6.83 -2.16
CA ASP A 62 -14.26 5.94 -1.08
C ASP A 62 -13.38 6.67 -0.08
N MET A 63 -13.62 6.44 1.21
CA MET A 63 -12.82 6.93 2.32
C MET A 63 -12.58 5.79 3.28
N GLY A 64 -11.34 5.48 3.51
CA GLY A 64 -10.97 4.35 4.35
C GLY A 64 -9.68 4.57 5.11
N GLY A 65 -9.24 3.49 5.70
CA GLY A 65 -7.96 3.40 6.35
C GLY A 65 -7.71 2.01 6.90
N HIS A 66 -6.45 1.74 7.18
CA HIS A 66 -6.01 0.50 7.79
C HIS A 66 -4.97 0.77 8.89
N TYR A 67 -4.94 -0.11 9.85
CA TYR A 67 -3.98 -0.12 10.95
C TYR A 67 -3.22 -1.43 10.94
N ALA A 68 -1.90 -1.34 10.98
CA ALA A 68 -0.98 -2.46 11.08
C ALA A 68 -0.26 -2.45 12.43
N LYS A 69 -0.22 -3.61 13.10
CA LYS A 69 0.49 -3.84 14.37
C LYS A 69 1.50 -4.96 14.23
N ARG A 70 2.75 -4.69 14.57
CA ARG A 70 3.76 -5.74 14.66
C ARG A 70 3.45 -6.69 15.81
N VAL A 71 3.35 -7.98 15.48
CA VAL A 71 3.22 -9.07 16.46
C VAL A 71 4.59 -9.61 16.82
N PHE A 72 5.42 -9.84 15.81
CA PHE A 72 6.85 -10.14 15.90
C PHE A 72 7.66 -9.12 15.09
N GLU A 73 8.98 -9.17 15.15
CA GLU A 73 9.84 -8.24 14.41
C GLU A 73 9.55 -8.22 12.90
N ASN A 74 9.17 -9.37 12.35
CA ASN A 74 8.93 -9.57 10.92
C ASN A 74 7.53 -10.10 10.59
N VAL A 75 6.57 -9.95 11.52
CA VAL A 75 5.16 -10.30 11.32
C VAL A 75 4.27 -9.17 11.82
N SER A 76 3.35 -8.68 10.99
CA SER A 76 2.26 -7.78 11.38
C SER A 76 0.89 -8.44 11.20
N VAL A 77 -0.06 -7.93 11.97
CA VAL A 77 -1.50 -8.12 11.75
C VAL A 77 -2.10 -6.79 11.37
N GLU A 78 -3.11 -6.82 10.51
CA GLU A 78 -3.71 -5.63 9.95
C GLU A 78 -5.23 -5.69 10.06
N VAL A 79 -5.83 -4.51 10.23
CA VAL A 79 -7.28 -4.33 10.16
C VAL A 79 -7.59 -3.06 9.39
N GLY A 80 -8.52 -3.15 8.46
CA GLY A 80 -8.94 -2.05 7.62
C GLY A 80 -10.43 -2.01 7.39
N ARG A 81 -10.89 -0.85 6.97
CA ARG A 81 -12.26 -0.64 6.49
C ARG A 81 -12.32 0.63 5.66
N HIS A 82 -13.19 0.64 4.66
CA HIS A 82 -13.56 1.82 3.91
C HIS A 82 -15.08 2.11 4.00
N TRP A 83 -15.47 3.31 3.61
CA TRP A 83 -16.84 3.76 3.41
C TRP A 83 -16.97 4.24 1.98
N SER A 84 -17.98 3.77 1.28
CA SER A 84 -18.25 4.11 -0.11
C SER A 84 -19.46 5.02 -0.23
N ARG A 85 -19.35 6.03 -1.09
CA ARG A 85 -20.44 6.88 -1.53
C ARG A 85 -20.56 6.75 -3.05
N LEU A 86 -21.71 6.21 -3.49
CA LEU A 86 -22.03 6.07 -4.91
C LEU A 86 -23.12 7.06 -5.28
N THR A 87 -22.84 7.92 -6.25
CA THR A 87 -23.80 8.90 -6.78
C THR A 87 -24.28 8.45 -8.16
N THR A 88 -25.57 8.16 -8.27
CA THR A 88 -26.25 7.73 -9.49
C THR A 88 -27.33 8.73 -9.88
N PRO A 89 -27.89 8.69 -11.10
CA PRO A 89 -29.05 9.50 -11.47
C PRO A 89 -30.29 9.27 -10.58
N GLN A 90 -30.38 8.10 -9.93
CA GLN A 90 -31.48 7.71 -9.05
C GLN A 90 -31.31 8.22 -7.62
N GLY A 91 -30.10 8.64 -7.25
CA GLY A 91 -29.81 9.13 -5.91
C GLY A 91 -28.39 8.83 -5.44
N VAL A 92 -28.19 9.00 -4.15
CA VAL A 92 -26.90 8.78 -3.47
C VAL A 92 -27.06 7.61 -2.50
N SER A 93 -26.19 6.63 -2.62
CA SER A 93 -26.02 5.55 -1.64
C SER A 93 -24.73 5.78 -0.85
N PHE A 94 -24.76 5.52 0.46
CA PHE A 94 -23.61 5.60 1.34
C PHE A 94 -23.62 4.44 2.32
N GLY A 95 -22.47 3.81 2.53
CA GLY A 95 -22.36 2.70 3.46
C GLY A 95 -20.94 2.20 3.64
N PRO A 96 -20.70 1.38 4.67
CA PRO A 96 -19.39 0.79 4.92
C PRO A 96 -19.07 -0.33 3.93
N GLY A 97 -17.83 -0.46 3.53
CA GLY A 97 -17.26 -1.66 2.92
C GLY A 97 -17.13 -2.80 3.92
N ALA A 98 -16.64 -3.93 3.49
CA ALA A 98 -16.34 -5.05 4.36
C ALA A 98 -15.24 -4.68 5.40
N ILE A 99 -15.24 -5.37 6.53
CA ILE A 99 -14.08 -5.36 7.43
C ILE A 99 -13.02 -6.24 6.77
N GLU A 100 -11.79 -5.73 6.72
CA GLU A 100 -10.63 -6.44 6.23
C GLU A 100 -9.69 -6.75 7.38
N THR A 101 -9.11 -7.95 7.40
CA THR A 101 -8.04 -8.31 8.33
C THR A 101 -6.95 -9.03 7.58
N GLY A 102 -5.70 -8.79 7.96
CA GLY A 102 -4.54 -9.36 7.28
C GLY A 102 -3.44 -9.80 8.24
N VAL A 103 -2.56 -10.62 7.70
CA VAL A 103 -1.28 -10.99 8.30
C VAL A 103 -0.22 -10.84 7.21
N LYS A 104 0.87 -10.15 7.55
CA LYS A 104 2.03 -10.00 6.68
C LYS A 104 3.26 -10.60 7.37
N TYR A 105 4.02 -11.40 6.63
CA TYR A 105 5.26 -12.02 7.07
C TYR A 105 6.40 -11.66 6.14
N GLN A 106 7.32 -10.82 6.61
CA GLN A 106 8.55 -10.45 5.90
C GLN A 106 9.57 -11.57 6.06
N PHE A 107 9.78 -12.32 4.99
CA PHE A 107 10.63 -13.52 5.01
C PHE A 107 12.03 -13.30 4.40
N VAL A 108 12.22 -12.16 3.69
CA VAL A 108 13.52 -11.80 3.07
C VAL A 108 13.81 -10.32 3.29
N THR A 109 15.05 -10.02 3.67
CA THR A 109 15.65 -8.68 3.60
C THR A 109 17.12 -8.81 3.26
N LEU A 110 17.51 -8.35 2.07
CA LEU A 110 18.89 -8.35 1.57
C LEU A 110 19.36 -6.91 1.43
N ALA A 111 20.09 -6.45 2.45
CA ALA A 111 20.51 -5.05 2.58
C ALA A 111 21.47 -4.61 1.46
N GLU A 112 22.44 -5.43 1.08
CA GLU A 112 23.40 -5.14 0.02
C GLU A 112 22.73 -5.00 -1.36
N HIS A 113 21.59 -5.68 -1.55
CA HIS A 113 20.82 -5.65 -2.79
C HIS A 113 19.60 -4.73 -2.74
N GLU A 114 19.41 -4.01 -1.61
CA GLU A 114 18.20 -3.20 -1.40
C GLU A 114 16.91 -3.98 -1.77
N PHE A 115 16.81 -5.23 -1.34
CA PHE A 115 15.71 -6.12 -1.66
C PHE A 115 15.00 -6.61 -0.41
N MET A 116 13.67 -6.64 -0.46
CA MET A 116 12.84 -7.28 0.56
C MET A 116 11.62 -7.94 -0.07
N ALA A 117 11.07 -8.93 0.63
CA ALA A 117 9.84 -9.59 0.22
C ALA A 117 9.05 -10.10 1.42
N SER A 118 7.73 -10.02 1.30
CA SER A 118 6.77 -10.48 2.32
C SER A 118 5.68 -11.34 1.69
N ALA A 119 5.25 -12.34 2.45
CA ALA A 119 4.01 -13.07 2.19
C ALA A 119 2.86 -12.36 2.88
N VAL A 120 1.72 -12.24 2.21
CA VAL A 120 0.52 -11.60 2.73
C VAL A 120 -0.65 -12.59 2.67
N PHE A 121 -1.49 -12.54 3.69
CA PHE A 121 -2.76 -13.25 3.72
C PHE A 121 -3.82 -12.33 4.31
N SER A 122 -4.91 -12.09 3.59
CA SER A 122 -5.98 -11.23 4.05
C SER A 122 -7.36 -11.89 3.91
N THR A 123 -8.32 -11.36 4.63
CA THR A 123 -9.71 -11.78 4.59
C THR A 123 -10.61 -10.55 4.58
N GLU A 124 -11.41 -10.40 3.53
CA GLU A 124 -12.61 -9.58 3.58
C GLU A 124 -13.74 -10.38 4.20
N TRP A 125 -14.30 -9.86 5.30
CA TRP A 125 -15.35 -10.53 6.03
C TRP A 125 -16.72 -10.27 5.41
N GLY A 126 -17.31 -11.32 4.86
CA GLY A 126 -18.62 -11.23 4.23
C GLY A 126 -19.72 -10.79 5.19
N ASN A 127 -20.71 -10.07 4.68
CA ASN A 127 -21.86 -9.52 5.43
C ASN A 127 -21.48 -8.50 6.52
N THR A 128 -20.29 -7.92 6.48
CA THR A 128 -19.89 -6.84 7.39
C THR A 128 -20.02 -5.45 6.77
N GLY A 129 -20.28 -5.38 5.48
CA GLY A 129 -20.43 -4.14 4.70
C GLY A 129 -21.78 -4.03 3.98
N ALA A 130 -21.93 -2.94 3.24
CA ALA A 130 -23.12 -2.64 2.44
C ALA A 130 -23.08 -3.41 1.11
N VAL A 131 -23.79 -4.51 1.01
CA VAL A 131 -23.86 -5.35 -0.21
C VAL A 131 -24.29 -4.55 -1.44
N ALA A 132 -25.23 -3.61 -1.27
CA ALA A 132 -25.67 -2.71 -2.35
C ALA A 132 -24.58 -1.79 -2.90
N LEU A 133 -23.44 -1.69 -2.22
CA LEU A 133 -22.25 -0.93 -2.64
C LEU A 133 -21.07 -1.85 -3.00
N GLY A 134 -21.33 -3.15 -3.23
CA GLY A 134 -20.30 -4.10 -3.65
C GLY A 134 -19.63 -4.90 -2.53
N ALA A 135 -19.97 -4.68 -1.24
CA ALA A 135 -19.40 -5.49 -0.17
C ALA A 135 -19.80 -6.98 -0.33
N PRO A 136 -18.85 -7.92 -0.12
CA PRO A 136 -19.09 -9.34 -0.35
C PRO A 136 -20.10 -9.92 0.65
N THR A 137 -20.92 -10.87 0.19
CA THR A 137 -21.88 -11.62 1.02
C THR A 137 -21.27 -12.86 1.67
N SER A 138 -20.06 -13.24 1.29
CA SER A 138 -19.27 -14.32 1.90
C SER A 138 -17.83 -13.89 2.02
N ASN A 139 -17.08 -14.51 2.91
CA ASN A 139 -15.68 -14.18 3.08
C ASN A 139 -14.91 -14.34 1.76
N VAL A 140 -13.95 -13.44 1.52
CA VAL A 140 -12.98 -13.55 0.44
C VAL A 140 -11.60 -13.68 1.07
N TYR A 141 -10.86 -14.71 0.71
CA TYR A 141 -9.51 -14.98 1.19
C TYR A 141 -8.52 -14.64 0.11
N THR A 142 -7.51 -13.85 0.43
CA THR A 142 -6.43 -13.49 -0.50
C THR A 142 -5.09 -13.94 0.06
N ALA A 143 -4.31 -14.62 -0.75
CA ALA A 143 -2.92 -14.96 -0.45
C ALA A 143 -2.02 -14.37 -1.53
N GLY A 144 -0.88 -13.81 -1.15
CA GLY A 144 0.02 -13.15 -2.09
C GLY A 144 1.43 -12.97 -1.60
N VAL A 145 2.22 -12.37 -2.46
CA VAL A 145 3.60 -11.95 -2.19
C VAL A 145 3.76 -10.52 -2.66
N VAL A 146 4.43 -9.73 -1.83
CA VAL A 146 4.82 -8.36 -2.12
C VAL A 146 6.33 -8.24 -2.04
N PHE A 147 6.95 -7.40 -2.86
CA PHE A 147 8.39 -7.21 -2.87
C PHE A 147 8.79 -5.78 -3.16
N GLY A 148 10.00 -5.41 -2.72
CA GLY A 148 10.67 -4.16 -3.06
C GLY A 148 12.11 -4.40 -3.48
N LYS A 149 12.56 -3.73 -4.56
CA LYS A 149 13.93 -3.76 -5.07
C LYS A 149 14.39 -2.34 -5.40
N GLY A 150 15.44 -1.88 -4.74
CA GLY A 150 16.17 -0.67 -5.10
C GLY A 150 17.32 -0.97 -6.06
N PHE A 151 17.84 0.05 -6.71
CA PHE A 151 18.93 -0.06 -7.68
C PHE A 151 20.25 0.54 -7.17
N GLY A 152 20.44 0.63 -5.86
CA GLY A 152 21.65 1.17 -5.24
C GLY A 152 22.94 0.37 -5.54
N ASP A 153 22.79 -0.90 -5.87
CA ASP A 153 23.86 -1.84 -6.25
C ASP A 153 24.36 -1.66 -7.70
N LEU A 154 23.78 -0.75 -8.49
CA LEU A 154 24.24 -0.46 -9.84
C LEU A 154 25.67 0.13 -9.86
N PRO A 155 26.47 -0.15 -10.92
CA PRO A 155 27.81 0.41 -11.07
C PRO A 155 27.80 1.94 -11.17
N ASN A 156 28.92 2.58 -10.86
CA ASN A 156 29.06 4.05 -10.85
C ASN A 156 28.72 4.71 -12.18
N ALA A 157 28.89 4.02 -13.31
CA ALA A 157 28.51 4.53 -14.63
C ALA A 157 26.99 4.75 -14.79
N LEU A 158 26.18 4.09 -13.94
CA LEU A 158 24.71 4.17 -13.92
C LEU A 158 24.17 4.81 -12.64
N ASN A 159 24.99 5.61 -11.95
CA ASN A 159 24.66 6.15 -10.64
C ASN A 159 23.35 6.96 -10.63
N ILE A 160 23.00 7.65 -11.73
CA ILE A 160 21.75 8.42 -11.86
C ILE A 160 20.50 7.53 -11.84
N LEU A 161 20.62 6.23 -12.07
CA LEU A 161 19.54 5.26 -11.98
C LEU A 161 19.41 4.65 -10.59
N ARG A 162 20.41 4.82 -9.73
CA ARG A 162 20.35 4.31 -8.36
C ARG A 162 19.18 4.82 -7.53
N PRO A 163 18.66 6.07 -7.70
CA PRO A 163 17.48 6.53 -6.99
C PRO A 163 16.18 5.80 -7.35
N PHE A 164 16.15 5.06 -8.45
CA PHE A 164 14.99 4.24 -8.80
C PHE A 164 14.82 3.05 -7.85
N ALA A 165 13.57 2.72 -7.59
CA ALA A 165 13.14 1.48 -6.97
C ALA A 165 11.89 0.95 -7.65
N VAL A 166 11.66 -0.35 -7.53
CA VAL A 166 10.46 -1.04 -7.98
C VAL A 166 9.86 -1.77 -6.79
N THR A 167 8.56 -1.60 -6.56
CA THR A 167 7.78 -2.47 -5.69
C THR A 167 6.76 -3.23 -6.52
N GLY A 168 6.30 -4.36 -6.04
CA GLY A 168 5.30 -5.12 -6.77
C GLY A 168 4.60 -6.14 -5.90
N GLU A 169 3.46 -6.59 -6.41
CA GLU A 169 2.61 -7.57 -5.74
C GLU A 169 2.02 -8.58 -6.71
N VAL A 170 1.79 -9.78 -6.21
CA VAL A 170 0.98 -10.81 -6.86
C VAL A 170 0.11 -11.45 -5.78
N GLY A 171 -1.19 -11.39 -5.95
CA GLY A 171 -2.17 -11.96 -5.02
C GLY A 171 -3.21 -12.81 -5.74
N TYR A 172 -3.80 -13.75 -5.02
CA TYR A 172 -4.86 -14.60 -5.51
C TYR A 172 -6.00 -14.66 -4.51
N SER A 173 -7.18 -14.22 -4.94
CA SER A 173 -8.38 -14.09 -4.09
C SER A 173 -9.37 -15.20 -4.40
N ILE A 174 -9.84 -15.87 -3.35
CA ILE A 174 -10.79 -16.99 -3.43
C ILE A 174 -12.00 -16.67 -2.52
N PRO A 175 -13.19 -16.44 -3.10
CA PRO A 175 -14.41 -16.36 -2.31
C PRO A 175 -14.76 -17.68 -1.63
N ALA A 176 -15.22 -17.65 -0.39
CA ALA A 176 -15.66 -18.82 0.37
C ALA A 176 -16.86 -19.53 -0.28
N ARG A 177 -17.61 -18.81 -1.11
CA ARG A 177 -18.74 -19.34 -1.89
C ARG A 177 -18.52 -19.02 -3.36
N ALA A 178 -18.65 -20.02 -4.22
CA ALA A 178 -18.54 -19.84 -5.66
C ALA A 178 -19.71 -19.05 -6.26
N SER A 179 -20.84 -18.96 -5.57
CA SER A 179 -22.01 -18.19 -6.02
C SER A 179 -22.85 -17.71 -4.85
N THR A 180 -23.59 -16.65 -5.09
CA THR A 180 -24.56 -16.04 -4.15
C THR A 180 -25.91 -15.98 -4.81
N VAL A 181 -26.97 -16.34 -4.09
CA VAL A 181 -28.35 -16.18 -4.53
C VAL A 181 -28.78 -14.77 -4.17
N THR A 182 -29.04 -13.92 -5.17
CA THR A 182 -29.42 -12.51 -5.00
C THR A 182 -30.93 -12.27 -5.10
N GLY A 183 -31.68 -13.26 -5.63
CA GLY A 183 -33.12 -13.22 -5.76
C GLY A 183 -33.71 -14.56 -6.21
N PRO A 184 -35.04 -14.70 -6.33
CA PRO A 184 -35.69 -15.91 -6.83
C PRO A 184 -35.24 -16.20 -8.29
N GLY A 185 -34.35 -17.18 -8.47
CA GLY A 185 -33.82 -17.57 -9.77
C GLY A 185 -32.55 -16.82 -10.20
N ASP A 186 -32.10 -15.80 -9.46
CA ASP A 186 -30.91 -15.05 -9.76
C ASP A 186 -29.72 -15.58 -8.93
N VAL A 187 -28.68 -16.03 -9.63
CA VAL A 187 -27.45 -16.54 -9.04
C VAL A 187 -26.28 -15.74 -9.59
N GLU A 188 -25.65 -14.97 -8.74
CA GLU A 188 -24.42 -14.27 -9.04
C GLU A 188 -23.22 -15.17 -8.79
N ARG A 189 -22.23 -15.16 -9.68
CA ARG A 189 -20.99 -15.89 -9.52
C ARG A 189 -19.95 -15.02 -8.85
N ASN A 190 -19.27 -15.57 -7.86
CA ASN A 190 -18.17 -14.93 -7.16
C ASN A 190 -16.85 -15.37 -7.81
N PRO A 191 -16.17 -14.52 -8.62
CA PRO A 191 -14.99 -14.91 -9.34
C PRO A 191 -13.79 -15.11 -8.39
N GLN A 192 -12.86 -15.97 -8.81
CA GLN A 192 -11.51 -15.98 -8.26
C GLN A 192 -10.69 -14.97 -9.06
N VAL A 193 -9.92 -14.13 -8.37
CA VAL A 193 -9.24 -12.98 -8.96
C VAL A 193 -7.73 -13.11 -8.74
N LEU A 194 -6.96 -12.90 -9.82
CA LEU A 194 -5.53 -12.67 -9.76
C LEU A 194 -5.30 -11.16 -9.70
N THR A 195 -4.70 -10.70 -8.60
CA THR A 195 -4.23 -9.33 -8.43
C THR A 195 -2.75 -9.26 -8.79
N THR A 196 -2.36 -8.29 -9.59
CA THR A 196 -0.96 -8.02 -9.91
C THR A 196 -0.73 -6.52 -9.93
N GLY A 197 0.39 -6.10 -9.36
CA GLY A 197 0.74 -4.69 -9.31
C GLY A 197 2.24 -4.46 -9.43
N VAL A 198 2.62 -3.31 -9.96
CA VAL A 198 4.00 -2.83 -9.99
C VAL A 198 4.02 -1.30 -9.84
N SER A 199 4.94 -0.81 -9.02
CA SER A 199 5.24 0.61 -8.86
C SER A 199 6.69 0.87 -9.23
N VAL A 200 6.94 1.94 -9.96
CA VAL A 200 8.28 2.48 -10.21
C VAL A 200 8.37 3.81 -9.50
N GLN A 201 9.39 3.97 -8.67
CA GLN A 201 9.58 5.10 -7.77
C GLN A 201 10.95 5.72 -8.00
N TYR A 202 11.06 7.06 -7.82
CA TYR A 202 12.32 7.77 -7.86
C TYR A 202 12.50 8.61 -6.59
N SER A 203 13.44 8.23 -5.72
CA SER A 203 13.65 8.90 -4.44
C SER A 203 14.61 10.09 -4.58
N MET A 204 14.08 11.31 -4.40
CA MET A 204 14.91 12.53 -4.38
C MET A 204 15.85 12.58 -3.18
N SER A 205 15.44 12.02 -2.05
CA SER A 205 16.29 11.91 -0.85
C SER A 205 17.46 10.98 -1.07
N TYR A 206 17.23 9.85 -1.75
CA TYR A 206 18.32 8.92 -2.13
C TYR A 206 19.28 9.56 -3.13
N LEU A 207 18.76 10.27 -4.14
CA LEU A 207 19.59 11.02 -5.10
C LEU A 207 20.56 11.95 -4.37
N ARG A 208 20.04 12.74 -3.44
CA ARG A 208 20.82 13.69 -2.65
C ARG A 208 21.87 13.01 -1.77
N GLN A 209 21.52 11.93 -1.09
CA GLN A 209 22.39 11.28 -0.10
C GLN A 209 23.48 10.41 -0.73
N HIS A 210 23.19 9.75 -1.86
CA HIS A 210 24.03 8.69 -2.41
C HIS A 210 24.59 8.95 -3.81
N VAL A 211 24.09 9.98 -4.52
CA VAL A 211 24.48 10.24 -5.91
C VAL A 211 24.97 11.65 -6.10
N VAL A 212 24.13 12.64 -5.94
CA VAL A 212 24.45 14.07 -6.14
C VAL A 212 23.49 14.95 -5.35
N ASP A 213 24.04 15.92 -4.61
CA ASP A 213 23.26 17.00 -4.03
C ASP A 213 23.07 18.12 -5.07
N LEU A 214 21.83 18.35 -5.45
CA LEU A 214 21.44 19.38 -6.42
C LEU A 214 21.09 20.73 -5.74
N ASP A 215 21.39 20.88 -4.45
CA ASP A 215 21.04 22.06 -3.63
C ASP A 215 19.55 22.45 -3.71
N LEU A 216 18.67 21.47 -3.88
CA LEU A 216 17.24 21.70 -3.96
C LEU A 216 16.68 22.05 -2.57
N PRO A 217 15.57 22.84 -2.52
CA PRO A 217 14.83 23.05 -1.28
C PRO A 217 14.45 21.71 -0.61
N MET A 218 14.46 21.69 0.72
CA MET A 218 14.19 20.46 1.50
C MET A 218 12.88 19.77 1.11
N VAL A 219 11.84 20.54 0.78
CA VAL A 219 10.55 20.00 0.33
C VAL A 219 10.72 19.13 -0.92
N LEU A 220 11.50 19.58 -1.91
CA LEU A 220 11.73 18.81 -3.14
C LEU A 220 12.59 17.57 -2.89
N ASN A 221 13.54 17.63 -1.96
CA ASN A 221 14.37 16.50 -1.59
C ASN A 221 13.60 15.39 -0.86
N ARG A 222 12.39 15.66 -0.37
CA ARG A 222 11.51 14.71 0.29
C ARG A 222 10.43 14.12 -0.62
N LEU A 223 10.43 14.49 -1.89
CA LEU A 223 9.50 13.95 -2.86
C LEU A 223 9.97 12.61 -3.42
N VAL A 224 9.01 11.74 -3.65
CA VAL A 224 9.17 10.49 -4.39
C VAL A 224 8.11 10.46 -5.48
N PRO A 225 8.43 10.96 -6.69
CA PRO A 225 7.61 10.69 -7.88
C PRO A 225 7.47 9.18 -8.10
N LEU A 226 6.28 8.72 -8.47
CA LEU A 226 6.01 7.32 -8.74
C LEU A 226 4.99 7.15 -9.87
N ALA A 227 4.94 5.94 -10.40
CA ALA A 227 3.86 5.48 -11.26
C ALA A 227 3.53 4.05 -10.89
N GLU A 228 2.26 3.79 -10.61
CA GLU A 228 1.76 2.47 -10.23
C GLU A 228 0.88 1.90 -11.33
N LEU A 229 0.92 0.60 -11.49
CA LEU A 229 0.00 -0.18 -12.30
C LEU A 229 -0.63 -1.23 -11.38
N ALA A 230 -1.94 -1.14 -11.17
CA ALA A 230 -2.71 -2.09 -10.38
C ALA A 230 -3.72 -2.80 -11.29
N LEU A 231 -3.71 -4.13 -11.31
CA LEU A 231 -4.52 -4.96 -12.18
C LEU A 231 -5.23 -6.06 -11.40
N GLU A 232 -6.49 -6.28 -11.73
CA GLU A 232 -7.31 -7.40 -11.26
C GLU A 232 -7.83 -8.19 -12.45
N THR A 233 -7.56 -9.48 -12.46
CA THR A 233 -7.96 -10.38 -13.54
C THR A 233 -8.81 -11.52 -12.99
N PRO A 234 -10.11 -11.56 -13.27
CA PRO A 234 -10.94 -12.71 -12.96
C PRO A 234 -10.48 -13.93 -13.76
N VAL A 235 -9.96 -14.96 -13.07
CA VAL A 235 -9.32 -16.14 -13.72
C VAL A 235 -10.16 -17.40 -13.65
N ALA A 236 -11.06 -17.51 -12.67
CA ALA A 236 -11.93 -18.66 -12.53
C ALA A 236 -13.33 -18.25 -12.02
N ASN A 237 -14.29 -19.13 -12.23
CA ASN A 237 -15.69 -18.96 -11.81
C ASN A 237 -16.35 -17.66 -12.35
N THR A 238 -16.00 -17.26 -13.57
CA THR A 238 -16.53 -16.06 -14.24
C THR A 238 -17.52 -16.43 -15.34
N LEU A 239 -18.44 -15.52 -15.66
CA LEU A 239 -19.15 -15.53 -16.93
C LEU A 239 -18.20 -15.10 -18.05
N THR A 240 -18.49 -15.52 -19.29
CA THR A 240 -17.67 -15.16 -20.46
C THR A 240 -17.51 -13.65 -20.65
N SER A 241 -18.56 -12.89 -20.30
CA SER A 241 -18.59 -11.42 -20.33
C SER A 241 -17.80 -10.75 -19.20
N GLY A 242 -17.45 -11.46 -18.12
CA GLY A 242 -16.73 -10.94 -16.94
C GLY A 242 -15.25 -11.32 -16.87
N ARG A 243 -14.64 -11.78 -17.99
CA ARG A 243 -13.23 -12.22 -18.00
C ARG A 243 -12.21 -11.13 -18.29
N GLY A 244 -12.63 -9.89 -18.38
CA GLY A 244 -11.72 -8.80 -18.68
C GLY A 244 -10.88 -8.39 -17.47
N THR A 245 -9.59 -8.16 -17.69
CA THR A 245 -8.74 -7.49 -16.70
C THR A 245 -9.22 -6.05 -16.51
N VAL A 246 -9.40 -5.65 -15.26
CA VAL A 246 -9.64 -4.27 -14.85
C VAL A 246 -8.40 -3.75 -14.14
N GLY A 247 -8.25 -2.43 -14.04
CA GLY A 247 -7.13 -1.82 -13.33
C GLY A 247 -6.89 -0.38 -13.70
N THR A 248 -5.84 0.18 -13.13
CA THR A 248 -5.50 1.59 -13.27
C THR A 248 -4.00 1.79 -13.42
N VAL A 249 -3.63 2.87 -14.11
CA VAL A 249 -2.27 3.44 -14.10
C VAL A 249 -2.34 4.70 -13.25
N ASN A 250 -1.50 4.79 -12.22
CA ASN A 250 -1.58 5.84 -11.22
C ASN A 250 -0.26 6.59 -11.13
N PRO A 251 -0.04 7.63 -11.96
CA PRO A 251 1.08 8.53 -11.77
C PRO A 251 0.81 9.45 -10.58
N GLY A 252 1.81 9.62 -9.73
CA GLY A 252 1.67 10.37 -8.51
C GLY A 252 2.98 10.85 -7.90
N VAL A 253 2.87 11.36 -6.70
CA VAL A 253 3.99 11.82 -5.88
C VAL A 253 3.69 11.57 -4.40
N ILE A 254 4.69 11.11 -3.68
CA ILE A 254 4.65 10.96 -2.22
C ILE A 254 5.63 11.97 -1.63
N TYR A 255 5.19 12.74 -0.65
CA TYR A 255 6.04 13.50 0.25
C TYR A 255 6.33 12.65 1.47
N VAL A 256 7.61 12.44 1.77
CA VAL A 256 8.07 11.58 2.87
C VAL A 256 8.72 12.43 3.96
N ASP A 257 8.17 12.37 5.17
CA ASP A 257 8.79 12.89 6.39
C ASP A 257 9.22 11.73 7.30
N ALA A 258 9.85 12.03 8.43
CA ALA A 258 10.35 11.02 9.37
C ALA A 258 9.26 10.08 9.88
N SER A 259 8.07 10.61 10.19
CA SER A 259 6.99 9.87 10.85
C SER A 259 5.69 9.83 10.08
N TRP A 260 5.63 10.45 8.91
CA TRP A 260 4.42 10.46 8.09
C TRP A 260 4.75 10.64 6.60
N GLN A 261 3.83 10.21 5.78
CA GLN A 261 3.89 10.35 4.32
C GLN A 261 2.53 10.84 3.81
N LEU A 262 2.57 11.71 2.82
CA LEU A 262 1.37 12.18 2.13
C LEU A 262 1.53 11.89 0.64
N GLY A 263 0.72 11.00 0.12
CA GLY A 263 0.68 10.64 -1.28
C GLY A 263 -0.53 11.22 -2.00
N VAL A 264 -0.35 11.60 -3.26
CA VAL A 264 -1.43 11.98 -4.17
C VAL A 264 -1.12 11.42 -5.55
N GLU A 265 -2.12 10.80 -6.19
CA GLU A 265 -2.00 10.24 -7.54
C GLU A 265 -3.26 10.44 -8.38
N ALA A 266 -3.10 10.48 -9.69
CA ALA A 266 -4.20 10.33 -10.62
C ALA A 266 -4.54 8.85 -10.78
N VAL A 267 -5.82 8.51 -10.84
CA VAL A 267 -6.32 7.15 -11.07
C VAL A 267 -6.83 7.07 -12.50
N ILE A 268 -6.02 6.51 -13.40
CA ILE A 268 -6.32 6.45 -14.82
C ILE A 268 -6.76 5.03 -15.20
N PRO A 269 -8.05 4.80 -15.50
CA PRO A 269 -8.53 3.48 -15.89
C PRO A 269 -7.84 2.96 -17.16
N ILE A 270 -7.39 1.69 -17.17
CA ILE A 270 -6.76 1.08 -18.35
C ILE A 270 -7.76 0.76 -19.47
N ASN A 271 -9.02 0.64 -19.12
CA ASN A 271 -10.11 0.36 -20.05
C ASN A 271 -11.46 0.83 -19.49
N ARG A 272 -12.51 0.69 -20.31
CA ARG A 272 -13.87 1.15 -19.94
C ARG A 272 -14.52 0.34 -18.83
N MET A 273 -14.06 -0.87 -18.54
CA MET A 273 -14.56 -1.67 -17.41
C MET A 273 -13.97 -1.19 -16.09
N SER A 274 -12.75 -0.67 -16.11
CA SER A 274 -12.06 -0.11 -14.95
C SER A 274 -12.58 1.25 -14.51
N GLY A 275 -13.20 1.99 -15.43
CA GLY A 275 -13.71 3.35 -15.19
C GLY A 275 -13.83 4.15 -16.47
N ARG A 276 -14.39 5.35 -16.39
CA ARG A 276 -14.65 6.19 -17.57
C ARG A 276 -13.84 7.47 -17.61
N ASP A 277 -13.53 8.01 -16.44
CA ASP A 277 -12.82 9.26 -16.30
C ASP A 277 -11.63 9.09 -15.37
N VAL A 278 -10.70 10.02 -15.45
CA VAL A 278 -9.56 10.08 -14.52
C VAL A 278 -10.05 10.43 -13.13
N GLY A 279 -9.69 9.60 -12.17
CA GLY A 279 -9.93 9.80 -10.75
C GLY A 279 -8.71 10.40 -10.04
N VAL A 280 -8.83 10.54 -8.71
CA VAL A 280 -7.75 10.98 -7.83
C VAL A 280 -7.74 10.12 -6.58
N ARG A 281 -6.55 9.74 -6.10
CA ARG A 281 -6.33 9.14 -4.79
C ARG A 281 -5.42 10.04 -3.96
N ALA A 282 -5.70 10.10 -2.65
CA ALA A 282 -4.83 10.76 -1.67
C ALA A 282 -4.80 9.95 -0.40
N GLN A 283 -3.61 9.77 0.18
CA GLN A 283 -3.42 8.99 1.40
C GLN A 283 -2.46 9.69 2.36
N LEU A 284 -2.84 9.73 3.64
CA LEU A 284 -1.94 10.07 4.73
C LEU A 284 -1.55 8.77 5.44
N HIS A 285 -0.26 8.49 5.46
CA HIS A 285 0.32 7.33 6.12
C HIS A 285 1.17 7.78 7.31
N LEU A 286 0.89 7.25 8.49
CA LEU A 286 1.55 7.57 9.75
C LEU A 286 2.36 6.36 10.20
N ALA A 287 3.62 6.59 10.44
CA ALA A 287 4.53 5.62 10.99
C ALA A 287 4.43 5.64 12.51
N LEU A 288 3.73 4.70 13.06
CA LEU A 288 3.42 4.69 14.50
C LEU A 288 4.61 4.29 15.36
N ASP A 289 5.57 3.57 14.83
CA ASP A 289 6.81 3.24 15.53
C ASP A 289 7.70 4.48 15.79
N GLU A 290 7.55 5.54 14.99
CA GLU A 290 8.22 6.82 15.21
C GLU A 290 7.37 7.81 16.04
N LEU A 291 6.05 7.69 15.97
CA LEU A 291 5.12 8.59 16.65
C LEU A 291 4.81 8.17 18.08
N LEU A 292 4.79 6.87 18.35
CA LEU A 292 4.40 6.32 19.64
C LEU A 292 5.62 6.07 20.54
N PRO A 293 5.45 6.16 21.86
CA PRO A 293 6.49 5.75 22.81
C PRO A 293 6.91 4.30 22.57
N PRO A 294 8.21 3.95 22.79
CA PRO A 294 8.71 2.59 22.57
C PRO A 294 7.93 1.47 23.26
N ALA A 295 7.21 1.76 24.34
CA ALA A 295 6.36 0.78 25.01
C ALA A 295 5.15 0.36 24.16
N LEU A 296 4.68 1.22 23.26
CA LEU A 296 3.52 0.98 22.39
C LEU A 296 3.93 0.60 20.95
N SER A 297 5.11 1.03 20.51
CA SER A 297 5.62 0.77 19.16
C SER A 297 6.47 -0.50 19.03
N ARG A 298 6.66 -1.25 20.13
CA ARG A 298 7.36 -2.54 20.08
C ARG A 298 6.45 -3.65 19.56
N PRO A 299 7.04 -4.68 18.92
CA PRO A 299 6.34 -5.92 18.67
C PRO A 299 5.72 -6.49 19.94
N LEU A 300 4.58 -7.17 19.83
CA LEU A 300 3.89 -7.75 20.99
C LEU A 300 4.72 -8.87 21.64
N PHE A 301 5.49 -9.59 20.82
CA PHE A 301 6.34 -10.68 21.27
C PHE A 301 7.77 -10.51 20.71
N ALA A 302 8.77 -10.90 21.50
CA ALA A 302 10.15 -10.92 21.05
C ALA A 302 10.41 -12.09 20.08
N GLY A 303 11.38 -11.90 19.17
CA GLY A 303 11.71 -12.89 18.13
C GLY A 303 10.73 -12.88 16.98
N GLY A 304 10.57 -14.03 16.33
CA GLY A 304 9.69 -14.21 15.17
C GLY A 304 10.07 -15.44 14.36
N PRO A 305 9.32 -15.77 13.30
CA PRO A 305 9.69 -16.79 12.36
C PRO A 305 10.99 -16.44 11.65
N PRO A 306 11.72 -17.43 11.07
CA PRO A 306 13.00 -17.18 10.42
C PRO A 306 12.88 -16.21 9.25
N MET A 307 13.83 -15.28 9.13
CA MET A 307 13.95 -14.35 8.02
C MET A 307 15.31 -14.56 7.32
N ILE A 308 15.31 -14.56 6.00
CA ILE A 308 16.54 -14.62 5.21
C ILE A 308 17.15 -13.21 5.22
N THR A 309 18.32 -13.09 5.84
CA THR A 309 19.14 -11.89 5.84
C THR A 309 20.52 -12.25 5.33
N GLU A 310 21.25 -11.30 4.77
CA GLU A 310 22.65 -11.48 4.46
C GLU A 310 23.43 -11.65 5.76
N ALA A 311 24.25 -12.71 5.85
CA ALA A 311 25.21 -12.81 6.94
C ALA A 311 26.20 -11.66 6.78
N MET A 312 26.36 -10.83 7.80
CA MET A 312 27.48 -9.89 7.86
C MET A 312 28.78 -10.69 7.73
N ARG A 313 29.47 -10.53 6.59
CA ARG A 313 30.79 -11.12 6.36
C ARG A 313 31.87 -10.23 6.93
#